data_9cd553b36cfac7f0282a47cbd29544f3
#
_entry.id   9cd553b36cfac7f0282a47cbd29544f3
#
_cell.length_a   1.000
_cell.length_b   1.000
_cell.length_c   1.000
_cell.angle_alpha   90.00
_cell.angle_beta   90.00
_cell.angle_gamma   90.00
#
_symmetry.space_group_name_H-M   'P 1'
#
loop_
_entity.id
_entity.type
_entity.pdbx_description
1 polymer ?
#
loop_
_entity_poly.entity_id
_entity_poly.type
_entity_poly.pdbx_seq_one_letter_code
_entity_poly.pdbx_strand_id
1 'polypeptide(L)'
;MDRETELKNLLERLTTGESTEGDRRLLQQALLSGNVVHTGGEGNIAVGGSVSGSFIIVGDRNNLRFSLTEKQFENLKNNIFPKPQGITPPFPDLVFIGRDEALQIIKERLGITGRREKSSQTLIVRGVPGVGKTTLVSFLSRDPDILKKYTDGVLWTSLEQEPALMSIFAAWGRALGRDDFLRIPTPDEAVAELAGILQNRKMLLIVDDVWAANHGALFQKVRGINCGLLFTTRLPMVANELSQTEQAIYALPVLEENDALKLMRLLAPDIVGQYEKECSELLKNLEYLPLAIHVAARLLREELRNDWGVEDLIKDIQDGAAVIKAQAPPDRIEGENIPTVTALLQKSTDILDDKTRECFAILGAFAPKPATFDLNAMEGVWEIGNPKPVAKKLIDYGLLEPVGNGRFQMHALLVAHARSLLTE
;
A
#
# COMPACT_ATOMS: atom_id res chain seq x y z
N MET A 1 16.81 -12.71 -15.88
CA MET A 1 18.09 -12.25 -16.50
C MET A 1 18.34 -10.87 -15.91
N ASP A 2 19.56 -10.49 -15.57
CA ASP A 2 19.77 -9.15 -15.08
C ASP A 2 19.76 -8.15 -16.27
N ARG A 3 19.57 -6.85 -15.96
CA ARG A 3 19.46 -5.79 -16.97
C ARG A 3 20.70 -5.66 -17.85
N GLU A 4 21.85 -6.03 -17.33
CA GLU A 4 23.11 -6.02 -18.06
C GLU A 4 23.12 -7.09 -19.13
N THR A 5 22.65 -8.30 -18.77
CA THR A 5 22.49 -9.42 -19.70
C THR A 5 21.44 -9.12 -20.77
N GLU A 6 20.31 -8.49 -20.37
CA GLU A 6 19.26 -8.07 -21.34
C GLU A 6 19.77 -7.06 -22.36
N LEU A 7 20.54 -6.05 -21.91
CA LEU A 7 21.13 -5.07 -22.82
C LEU A 7 22.18 -5.70 -23.72
N LYS A 8 23.04 -6.57 -23.19
CA LYS A 8 24.01 -7.30 -24.00
C LYS A 8 23.34 -8.13 -25.09
N ASN A 9 22.29 -8.88 -24.74
CA ASN A 9 21.53 -9.68 -25.69
C ASN A 9 20.80 -8.81 -26.74
N LEU A 10 20.25 -7.65 -26.34
CA LEU A 10 19.66 -6.68 -27.27
C LEU A 10 20.69 -6.15 -28.27
N LEU A 11 21.85 -5.72 -27.76
CA LEU A 11 22.95 -5.23 -28.62
C LEU A 11 23.49 -6.32 -29.53
N GLU A 12 23.57 -7.56 -29.07
CA GLU A 12 23.99 -8.71 -29.86
C GLU A 12 22.99 -9.00 -30.99
N ARG A 13 21.67 -9.06 -30.71
CA ARG A 13 20.66 -9.23 -31.76
C ARG A 13 20.66 -8.08 -32.79
N LEU A 14 20.95 -6.86 -32.34
CA LEU A 14 21.08 -5.71 -33.22
C LEU A 14 22.34 -5.81 -34.14
N THR A 15 23.43 -6.38 -33.61
CA THR A 15 24.67 -6.56 -34.36
C THR A 15 24.65 -7.78 -35.32
N THR A 16 23.91 -8.83 -34.94
CA THR A 16 23.79 -10.05 -35.76
C THR A 16 22.69 -9.96 -36.82
N GLY A 17 21.91 -8.88 -36.84
CA GLY A 17 20.79 -8.72 -37.79
C GLY A 17 19.51 -9.48 -37.38
N GLU A 18 19.51 -10.15 -36.22
CA GLU A 18 18.37 -10.92 -35.68
C GLU A 18 17.40 -10.04 -34.89
N SER A 19 17.55 -8.72 -34.94
CA SER A 19 16.73 -7.77 -34.18
C SER A 19 15.30 -7.69 -34.70
N THR A 20 14.35 -7.66 -33.75
CA THR A 20 12.95 -7.39 -34.04
C THR A 20 12.69 -5.89 -34.26
N GLU A 21 11.54 -5.54 -34.84
CA GLU A 21 11.14 -4.13 -34.96
C GLU A 21 10.98 -3.47 -33.60
N GLY A 22 10.55 -4.23 -32.56
CA GLY A 22 10.49 -3.80 -31.18
C GLY A 22 11.87 -3.46 -30.61
N ASP A 23 12.89 -4.28 -30.87
CA ASP A 23 14.26 -4.02 -30.43
C ASP A 23 14.80 -2.71 -31.02
N ARG A 24 14.52 -2.47 -32.33
CA ARG A 24 14.92 -1.24 -33.01
C ARG A 24 14.21 0.01 -32.47
N ARG A 25 12.91 -0.09 -32.19
CA ARG A 25 12.14 1.01 -31.57
C ARG A 25 12.64 1.35 -30.17
N LEU A 26 12.97 0.35 -29.34
CA LEU A 26 13.55 0.55 -28.02
C LEU A 26 14.88 1.29 -28.09
N LEU A 27 15.77 0.87 -28.99
CA LEU A 27 17.04 1.57 -29.21
C LEU A 27 16.82 3.00 -29.71
N GLN A 28 15.91 3.19 -30.67
CA GLN A 28 15.60 4.51 -31.22
C GLN A 28 15.04 5.47 -30.17
N GLN A 29 14.14 5.01 -29.31
CA GLN A 29 13.62 5.80 -28.18
C GLN A 29 14.72 6.18 -27.19
N ALA A 30 15.59 5.23 -26.84
CA ALA A 30 16.70 5.48 -25.93
C ALA A 30 17.74 6.46 -26.50
N LEU A 31 17.94 6.46 -27.82
CA LEU A 31 18.83 7.39 -28.52
C LEU A 31 18.21 8.79 -28.66
N LEU A 32 16.88 8.90 -28.81
CA LEU A 32 16.17 10.19 -28.87
C LEU A 32 16.16 10.95 -27.53
N SER A 33 16.32 10.26 -26.41
CA SER A 33 16.48 10.87 -25.09
C SER A 33 17.90 11.40 -24.83
N GLY A 34 18.87 11.11 -25.70
CA GLY A 34 20.24 11.63 -25.71
C GLY A 34 20.50 12.53 -26.92
N ASN A 35 21.52 13.38 -26.88
CA ASN A 35 21.93 14.21 -28.03
C ASN A 35 22.39 13.33 -29.20
N VAL A 36 21.51 13.13 -30.19
CA VAL A 36 21.78 12.36 -31.40
C VAL A 36 22.19 13.32 -32.53
N VAL A 37 23.36 13.11 -33.14
CA VAL A 37 23.78 13.84 -34.34
C VAL A 37 23.69 12.89 -35.54
N HIS A 38 22.85 13.23 -36.50
CA HIS A 38 22.83 12.59 -37.83
C HIS A 38 23.98 13.11 -38.67
N THR A 39 24.85 12.23 -39.13
CA THR A 39 25.76 12.55 -40.23
C THR A 39 25.25 11.92 -41.51
N GLY A 40 25.03 12.77 -42.53
CA GLY A 40 24.40 12.38 -43.78
C GLY A 40 25.23 11.38 -44.60
N GLY A 41 24.57 10.32 -44.99
CA GLY A 41 24.98 9.25 -45.90
C GLY A 41 23.93 8.14 -45.84
N GLU A 42 23.56 7.55 -46.97
CA GLU A 42 22.55 6.50 -47.01
C GLU A 42 22.93 5.33 -46.07
N GLY A 43 22.29 5.26 -44.90
CA GLY A 43 22.36 4.13 -43.97
C GLY A 43 23.29 4.27 -42.79
N ASN A 44 24.01 5.38 -42.60
CA ASN A 44 24.91 5.57 -41.47
C ASN A 44 24.25 6.43 -40.35
N ILE A 45 24.16 5.90 -39.17
CA ILE A 45 23.78 6.66 -37.96
C ILE A 45 25.07 6.91 -37.19
N ALA A 46 25.54 8.15 -37.17
CA ALA A 46 26.59 8.59 -36.24
C ALA A 46 25.94 9.40 -35.14
N VAL A 47 26.21 9.02 -33.90
CA VAL A 47 25.76 9.73 -32.72
C VAL A 47 26.94 10.49 -32.16
N GLY A 48 26.92 11.80 -32.27
CA GLY A 48 27.96 12.68 -31.74
C GLY A 48 27.37 13.69 -30.77
N GLY A 49 27.85 13.72 -29.56
CA GLY A 49 27.67 14.77 -28.59
C GLY A 49 29.02 15.11 -27.98
N SER A 50 29.11 16.10 -27.07
CA SER A 50 30.37 16.40 -26.39
C SER A 50 30.97 15.12 -25.82
N VAL A 51 32.25 14.94 -25.95
CA VAL A 51 33.06 13.71 -25.75
C VAL A 51 32.81 12.96 -24.41
N SER A 52 32.09 13.53 -23.51
CA SER A 52 31.83 12.95 -22.19
C SER A 52 30.48 12.19 -22.03
N GLY A 53 29.63 12.11 -23.06
CA GLY A 53 28.30 11.50 -22.90
C GLY A 53 27.69 10.83 -24.14
N SER A 54 28.42 10.67 -25.23
CA SER A 54 27.85 10.23 -26.52
C SER A 54 28.15 8.78 -26.83
N PHE A 55 27.19 8.12 -27.49
CA PHE A 55 27.34 6.76 -28.05
C PHE A 55 27.89 6.85 -29.49
N ILE A 56 28.80 5.97 -29.85
CA ILE A 56 29.25 5.84 -31.24
C ILE A 56 28.68 4.54 -31.80
N ILE A 57 27.79 4.67 -32.78
CA ILE A 57 27.26 3.56 -33.54
C ILE A 57 27.80 3.71 -34.96
N VAL A 58 28.56 2.73 -35.42
CA VAL A 58 29.11 2.71 -36.79
C VAL A 58 28.61 1.43 -37.45
N GLY A 59 28.01 1.56 -38.62
CA GLY A 59 27.57 0.40 -39.37
C GLY A 59 26.70 0.75 -40.57
N ASP A 60 26.48 -0.22 -41.45
CA ASP A 60 25.49 -0.18 -42.51
C ASP A 60 24.16 -0.85 -42.05
N ARG A 61 23.18 -0.96 -42.99
CA ARG A 61 21.85 -1.51 -42.69
C ARG A 61 21.85 -2.93 -42.07
N ASN A 62 22.98 -3.66 -42.18
CA ASN A 62 23.07 -5.07 -41.80
C ASN A 62 24.13 -5.36 -40.74
N ASN A 63 25.04 -4.40 -40.42
CA ASN A 63 26.12 -4.60 -39.46
C ASN A 63 26.31 -3.36 -38.58
N LEU A 64 25.81 -3.41 -37.36
CA LEU A 64 25.99 -2.37 -36.37
C LEU A 64 27.13 -2.74 -35.40
N ARG A 65 28.07 -1.82 -35.18
CA ARG A 65 29.12 -1.97 -34.16
C ARG A 65 28.93 -0.94 -33.08
N PHE A 66 28.89 -1.40 -31.85
CA PHE A 66 28.76 -0.55 -30.69
C PHE A 66 30.11 -0.44 -29.98
N SER A 67 30.57 0.79 -29.74
CA SER A 67 31.71 1.07 -28.88
C SER A 67 31.23 1.95 -27.73
N LEU A 68 31.04 1.36 -26.58
CA LEU A 68 30.49 2.04 -25.40
C LEU A 68 31.52 1.97 -24.27
N THR A 69 31.74 3.10 -23.60
CA THR A 69 32.41 3.11 -22.30
C THR A 69 31.47 2.51 -21.24
N GLU A 70 32.02 2.06 -20.12
CA GLU A 70 31.22 1.51 -19.01
C GLU A 70 30.11 2.48 -18.54
N LYS A 71 30.43 3.78 -18.46
CA LYS A 71 29.45 4.82 -18.11
C LYS A 71 28.35 4.98 -19.17
N GLN A 72 28.70 4.88 -20.44
CA GLN A 72 27.74 4.95 -21.55
C GLN A 72 26.86 3.71 -21.61
N PHE A 73 27.43 2.53 -21.35
CA PHE A 73 26.68 1.28 -21.24
C PHE A 73 25.65 1.35 -20.09
N GLU A 74 26.06 1.84 -18.91
CA GLU A 74 25.15 2.04 -17.78
C GLU A 74 24.05 3.06 -18.07
N ASN A 75 24.37 4.16 -18.74
CA ASN A 75 23.38 5.15 -19.17
C ASN A 75 22.38 4.58 -20.17
N LEU A 76 22.87 3.84 -21.18
CA LEU A 76 22.02 3.19 -22.17
C LEU A 76 21.12 2.14 -21.53
N LYS A 77 21.67 1.33 -20.63
CA LYS A 77 20.93 0.34 -19.83
C LYS A 77 19.79 0.99 -19.03
N ASN A 78 20.07 2.12 -18.38
CA ASN A 78 19.07 2.84 -17.57
C ASN A 78 18.00 3.53 -18.44
N ASN A 79 18.34 3.92 -19.68
CA ASN A 79 17.39 4.53 -20.63
C ASN A 79 16.50 3.48 -21.32
N ILE A 80 17.09 2.34 -21.71
CA ILE A 80 16.33 1.24 -22.33
C ILE A 80 15.51 0.48 -21.30
N PHE A 81 16.10 0.24 -20.13
CA PHE A 81 15.49 -0.48 -19.01
C PHE A 81 15.46 0.41 -17.79
N PRO A 82 14.62 1.46 -17.73
CA PRO A 82 14.54 2.33 -16.58
C PRO A 82 14.23 1.48 -15.34
N LYS A 83 14.85 1.84 -14.21
CA LYS A 83 14.49 1.21 -12.93
C LYS A 83 13.01 1.46 -12.71
N PRO A 84 12.22 0.42 -12.44
CA PRO A 84 10.84 0.62 -12.08
C PRO A 84 10.76 1.63 -10.94
N GLN A 85 9.89 2.60 -11.06
CA GLN A 85 9.66 3.60 -9.99
C GLN A 85 8.84 2.99 -8.87
N GLY A 86 8.89 1.78 -8.53
CA GLY A 86 8.12 1.09 -7.50
C GLY A 86 6.95 1.90 -6.92
N ILE A 87 5.83 1.28 -6.71
CA ILE A 87 4.72 1.89 -5.97
C ILE A 87 4.72 1.25 -4.60
N THR A 88 4.95 2.06 -3.55
CA THR A 88 4.89 1.58 -2.16
C THR A 88 3.65 2.12 -1.48
N PRO A 89 3.09 1.39 -0.49
CA PRO A 89 2.01 1.92 0.34
C PRO A 89 2.44 3.25 0.99
N PRO A 90 1.50 4.14 1.29
CA PRO A 90 1.79 5.32 2.10
C PRO A 90 2.50 4.89 3.38
N PHE A 91 3.53 5.65 3.79
CA PHE A 91 4.17 5.38 5.09
C PHE A 91 3.29 6.00 6.17
N PRO A 92 2.75 5.23 7.09
CA PRO A 92 1.96 5.80 8.17
C PRO A 92 2.90 6.54 9.13
N ASP A 93 2.51 7.74 9.55
CA ASP A 93 3.14 8.46 10.67
C ASP A 93 2.81 7.78 12.02
N LEU A 94 2.59 6.47 12.00
CA LEU A 94 2.15 5.67 13.13
C LEU A 94 3.33 4.93 13.74
N VAL A 95 3.28 4.78 15.04
CA VAL A 95 4.23 3.95 15.77
C VAL A 95 3.98 2.48 15.43
N PHE A 96 5.04 1.76 15.08
CA PHE A 96 5.00 0.35 14.76
C PHE A 96 5.53 -0.47 15.94
N ILE A 97 4.64 -1.12 16.68
CA ILE A 97 4.97 -1.86 17.90
C ILE A 97 4.40 -3.27 17.83
N GLY A 98 5.12 -4.24 18.40
CA GLY A 98 4.65 -5.60 18.61
C GLY A 98 4.41 -6.39 17.33
N ARG A 99 5.16 -6.10 16.28
CA ARG A 99 5.01 -6.74 14.97
C ARG A 99 6.29 -7.39 14.44
N ASP A 100 7.35 -7.43 15.25
CA ASP A 100 8.64 -8.00 14.85
C ASP A 100 8.52 -9.47 14.48
N GLU A 101 7.79 -10.25 15.28
CA GLU A 101 7.52 -11.66 15.00
C GLU A 101 6.72 -11.83 13.71
N ALA A 102 5.68 -11.03 13.50
CA ALA A 102 4.89 -11.04 12.27
C ALA A 102 5.74 -10.75 11.03
N LEU A 103 6.61 -9.73 11.11
CA LEU A 103 7.56 -9.42 10.03
C LEU A 103 8.51 -10.58 9.76
N GLN A 104 9.06 -11.20 10.82
CA GLN A 104 9.96 -12.33 10.69
C GLN A 104 9.29 -13.53 10.01
N ILE A 105 8.09 -13.90 10.45
CA ILE A 105 7.30 -14.99 9.86
C ILE A 105 7.00 -14.71 8.38
N ILE A 106 6.63 -13.48 8.04
CA ILE A 106 6.36 -13.11 6.65
C ILE A 106 7.64 -13.20 5.80
N LYS A 107 8.77 -12.70 6.31
CA LYS A 107 10.07 -12.82 5.64
C LYS A 107 10.47 -14.27 5.41
N GLU A 108 10.28 -15.14 6.38
CA GLU A 108 10.55 -16.58 6.25
C GLU A 108 9.67 -17.22 5.18
N ARG A 109 8.36 -16.93 5.19
CA ARG A 109 7.42 -17.47 4.22
C ARG A 109 7.65 -16.94 2.81
N LEU A 110 8.12 -15.71 2.67
CA LEU A 110 8.57 -15.15 1.40
C LEU A 110 9.97 -15.69 0.99
N GLY A 111 10.61 -16.53 1.81
CA GLY A 111 11.92 -17.14 1.56
C GLY A 111 13.06 -16.12 1.57
N ILE A 112 12.96 -15.07 2.38
CA ILE A 112 14.00 -14.04 2.57
C ILE A 112 14.96 -14.51 3.64
N THR A 113 14.44 -14.98 4.76
CA THR A 113 15.16 -15.60 5.87
C THR A 113 14.75 -17.06 5.98
N GLY A 114 15.63 -17.93 6.48
CA GLY A 114 15.32 -19.34 6.68
C GLY A 114 15.56 -20.27 5.49
N ARG A 115 15.11 -21.53 5.60
CA ARG A 115 15.29 -22.55 4.56
C ARG A 115 14.26 -22.40 3.43
N ARG A 116 14.71 -22.48 2.18
CA ARG A 116 13.87 -22.35 0.96
C ARG A 116 12.69 -23.33 0.89
N GLU A 117 12.74 -24.44 1.60
CA GLU A 117 11.70 -25.49 1.60
C GLU A 117 10.32 -25.02 2.13
N LYS A 118 10.28 -23.92 2.88
CA LYS A 118 9.04 -23.33 3.44
C LYS A 118 8.58 -22.07 2.71
N SER A 119 9.23 -21.69 1.61
CA SER A 119 8.90 -20.44 0.92
C SER A 119 7.67 -20.60 0.02
N SER A 120 6.70 -19.71 0.19
CA SER A 120 5.57 -19.56 -0.73
C SER A 120 5.81 -18.35 -1.63
N GLN A 121 5.55 -18.51 -2.93
CA GLN A 121 5.61 -17.37 -3.85
C GLN A 121 4.39 -16.45 -3.69
N THR A 122 3.31 -16.96 -3.10
CA THR A 122 2.11 -16.18 -2.75
C THR A 122 1.86 -16.31 -1.27
N LEU A 123 1.70 -15.19 -0.58
CA LEU A 123 1.40 -15.11 0.84
C LEU A 123 0.15 -14.25 1.05
N ILE A 124 -0.69 -14.66 1.98
CA ILE A 124 -1.92 -13.96 2.32
C ILE A 124 -1.89 -13.60 3.80
N VAL A 125 -1.94 -12.32 4.10
CA VAL A 125 -2.07 -11.79 5.47
C VAL A 125 -3.55 -11.54 5.73
N ARG A 126 -4.14 -12.39 6.56
CA ARG A 126 -5.55 -12.25 6.99
C ARG A 126 -5.61 -11.63 8.39
N GLY A 127 -6.68 -10.91 8.68
CA GLY A 127 -6.93 -10.40 10.04
C GLY A 127 -8.11 -9.44 10.08
N VAL A 128 -8.63 -9.24 11.27
CA VAL A 128 -9.79 -8.35 11.51
C VAL A 128 -9.53 -6.91 11.04
N PRO A 129 -10.57 -6.13 10.74
CA PRO A 129 -10.44 -4.71 10.44
C PRO A 129 -9.73 -3.98 11.59
N GLY A 130 -8.81 -3.06 11.26
CA GLY A 130 -8.09 -2.28 12.28
C GLY A 130 -6.92 -2.98 12.98
N VAL A 131 -6.63 -4.27 12.67
CA VAL A 131 -5.51 -5.02 13.27
C VAL A 131 -4.13 -4.54 12.77
N GLY A 132 -4.08 -3.76 11.69
CA GLY A 132 -2.85 -3.17 11.15
C GLY A 132 -2.25 -3.90 9.95
N LYS A 133 -3.03 -4.63 9.13
CA LYS A 133 -2.55 -5.32 7.92
C LYS A 133 -1.85 -4.38 6.94
N THR A 134 -2.51 -3.29 6.55
CA THR A 134 -1.94 -2.26 5.66
C THR A 134 -0.69 -1.62 6.25
N THR A 135 -0.68 -1.36 7.56
CA THR A 135 0.51 -0.84 8.27
C THR A 135 1.67 -1.82 8.18
N LEU A 136 1.42 -3.11 8.44
CA LEU A 136 2.42 -4.16 8.36
C LEU A 136 3.04 -4.25 6.97
N VAL A 137 2.23 -4.28 5.90
CA VAL A 137 2.76 -4.36 4.52
C VAL A 137 3.45 -3.07 4.10
N SER A 138 3.07 -1.93 4.66
CA SER A 138 3.75 -0.65 4.44
C SER A 138 5.18 -0.67 5.01
N PHE A 139 5.38 -1.16 6.23
CA PHE A 139 6.71 -1.35 6.82
C PHE A 139 7.51 -2.41 6.05
N LEU A 140 6.88 -3.54 5.73
CA LEU A 140 7.51 -4.62 4.97
C LEU A 140 8.03 -4.14 3.60
N SER A 141 7.27 -3.30 2.90
CA SER A 141 7.64 -2.77 1.58
C SER A 141 8.93 -1.94 1.57
N ARG A 142 9.38 -1.49 2.74
CA ARG A 142 10.58 -0.67 2.95
C ARG A 142 11.68 -1.42 3.70
N ASP A 143 11.42 -2.65 4.09
CA ASP A 143 12.38 -3.47 4.83
C ASP A 143 13.62 -3.76 3.95
N PRO A 144 14.85 -3.55 4.48
CA PRO A 144 16.08 -3.72 3.72
C PRO A 144 16.27 -5.13 3.14
N ASP A 145 15.83 -6.17 3.85
CA ASP A 145 15.97 -7.55 3.39
C ASP A 145 15.01 -7.84 2.23
N ILE A 146 13.81 -7.26 2.27
CA ILE A 146 12.84 -7.30 1.16
C ILE A 146 13.43 -6.64 -0.08
N LEU A 147 13.96 -5.42 0.05
CA LEU A 147 14.52 -4.66 -1.07
C LEU A 147 15.79 -5.31 -1.64
N LYS A 148 16.56 -6.02 -0.80
CA LYS A 148 17.71 -6.81 -1.24
C LYS A 148 17.31 -8.04 -2.06
N LYS A 149 16.18 -8.69 -1.75
CA LYS A 149 15.67 -9.84 -2.51
C LYS A 149 14.96 -9.40 -3.78
N TYR A 150 14.10 -8.42 -3.68
CA TYR A 150 13.28 -7.90 -4.77
C TYR A 150 13.92 -6.63 -5.36
N THR A 151 15.02 -6.83 -6.08
CA THR A 151 15.92 -5.75 -6.55
C THR A 151 15.29 -4.78 -7.55
N ASP A 152 14.19 -5.18 -8.19
CA ASP A 152 13.44 -4.33 -9.10
C ASP A 152 12.37 -3.50 -8.37
N GLY A 153 12.21 -3.69 -7.05
CA GLY A 153 11.36 -2.89 -6.19
C GLY A 153 10.04 -3.55 -5.82
N VAL A 154 9.10 -2.70 -5.39
CA VAL A 154 7.77 -3.10 -4.91
C VAL A 154 6.71 -2.46 -5.79
N LEU A 155 5.68 -3.22 -6.16
CA LEU A 155 4.44 -2.70 -6.73
C LEU A 155 3.31 -2.95 -5.75
N TRP A 156 2.68 -1.87 -5.30
CA TRP A 156 1.57 -1.92 -4.38
C TRP A 156 0.29 -1.35 -5.00
N THR A 157 -0.83 -1.95 -4.64
CA THR A 157 -2.17 -1.40 -4.85
C THR A 157 -3.08 -1.80 -3.71
N SER A 158 -4.15 -1.05 -3.48
CA SER A 158 -5.26 -1.48 -2.63
C SER A 158 -6.48 -1.73 -3.50
N LEU A 159 -7.19 -2.82 -3.21
CA LEU A 159 -8.46 -3.12 -3.84
C LEU A 159 -9.58 -2.66 -2.91
N GLU A 160 -10.49 -1.91 -3.46
CA GLU A 160 -11.76 -1.60 -2.83
C GLU A 160 -12.77 -2.71 -3.14
N GLN A 161 -14.00 -2.61 -2.61
CA GLN A 161 -15.06 -3.57 -2.93
C GLN A 161 -15.33 -3.64 -4.44
N GLU A 162 -15.30 -2.51 -5.10
CA GLU A 162 -15.46 -2.36 -6.56
C GLU A 162 -14.20 -1.71 -7.16
N PRO A 163 -13.12 -2.49 -7.40
CA PRO A 163 -11.86 -1.92 -7.84
C PRO A 163 -11.89 -1.47 -9.30
N ALA A 164 -11.34 -0.30 -9.57
CA ALA A 164 -11.09 0.18 -10.93
C ALA A 164 -9.84 -0.52 -11.54
N LEU A 165 -9.97 -1.81 -11.88
CA LEU A 165 -8.86 -2.68 -12.29
C LEU A 165 -7.99 -2.09 -13.40
N MET A 166 -8.59 -1.49 -14.44
CA MET A 166 -7.82 -0.88 -15.54
C MET A 166 -6.98 0.31 -15.07
N SER A 167 -7.47 1.11 -14.13
CA SER A 167 -6.71 2.21 -13.53
C SER A 167 -5.51 1.68 -12.72
N ILE A 168 -5.69 0.58 -12.01
CA ILE A 168 -4.63 -0.10 -11.24
C ILE A 168 -3.57 -0.64 -12.20
N PHE A 169 -3.97 -1.38 -13.24
CA PHE A 169 -3.04 -1.94 -14.22
C PHE A 169 -2.28 -0.84 -14.99
N ALA A 170 -2.96 0.27 -15.30
CA ALA A 170 -2.31 1.43 -15.91
C ALA A 170 -1.30 2.10 -14.96
N ALA A 171 -1.59 2.18 -13.65
CA ALA A 171 -0.64 2.69 -12.66
C ALA A 171 0.60 1.78 -12.56
N TRP A 172 0.40 0.45 -12.53
CA TRP A 172 1.50 -0.50 -12.55
C TRP A 172 2.29 -0.45 -13.85
N GLY A 173 1.59 -0.35 -15.00
CA GLY A 173 2.23 -0.18 -16.32
C GLY A 173 3.15 1.03 -16.33
N ARG A 174 2.68 2.19 -15.90
CA ARG A 174 3.49 3.43 -15.79
C ARG A 174 4.70 3.25 -14.89
N ALA A 175 4.53 2.64 -13.71
CA ALA A 175 5.63 2.36 -12.80
C ALA A 175 6.70 1.43 -13.44
N LEU A 176 6.29 0.58 -14.38
CA LEU A 176 7.14 -0.31 -15.16
C LEU A 176 7.67 0.32 -16.47
N GLY A 177 7.37 1.61 -16.72
CA GLY A 177 7.82 2.36 -17.87
C GLY A 177 6.93 2.24 -19.12
N ARG A 178 5.64 1.88 -18.94
CA ARG A 178 4.66 1.72 -20.01
C ARG A 178 3.43 2.62 -19.78
N ASP A 179 3.21 3.62 -20.62
CA ASP A 179 2.13 4.60 -20.52
C ASP A 179 0.89 4.26 -21.35
N ASP A 180 0.95 3.17 -22.11
CA ASP A 180 -0.08 2.79 -23.08
C ASP A 180 -1.19 1.88 -22.53
N PHE A 181 -1.12 1.48 -21.26
CA PHE A 181 -2.08 0.57 -20.64
C PHE A 181 -3.53 1.06 -20.65
N LEU A 182 -3.78 2.38 -20.62
CA LEU A 182 -5.13 2.92 -20.74
C LEU A 182 -5.76 2.71 -22.14
N ARG A 183 -4.95 2.31 -23.13
CA ARG A 183 -5.45 1.99 -24.48
C ARG A 183 -5.74 0.50 -24.66
N ILE A 184 -5.42 -0.32 -23.67
CA ILE A 184 -5.71 -1.76 -23.69
C ILE A 184 -7.21 -1.94 -23.43
N PRO A 185 -7.94 -2.69 -24.30
CA PRO A 185 -9.41 -2.72 -24.25
C PRO A 185 -9.96 -3.48 -23.04
N THR A 186 -9.25 -4.52 -22.59
CA THR A 186 -9.78 -5.44 -21.57
C THR A 186 -8.81 -5.69 -20.41
N PRO A 187 -9.32 -5.97 -19.20
CA PRO A 187 -8.47 -6.36 -18.08
C PRO A 187 -7.62 -7.61 -18.33
N ASP A 188 -8.13 -8.59 -19.07
CA ASP A 188 -7.38 -9.83 -19.36
C ASP A 188 -6.17 -9.56 -20.27
N GLU A 189 -6.32 -8.68 -21.27
CA GLU A 189 -5.19 -8.24 -22.11
C GLU A 189 -4.17 -7.45 -21.29
N ALA A 190 -4.62 -6.56 -20.40
CA ALA A 190 -3.74 -5.82 -19.50
C ALA A 190 -2.97 -6.75 -18.56
N VAL A 191 -3.62 -7.80 -18.06
CA VAL A 191 -2.99 -8.87 -17.25
C VAL A 191 -1.91 -9.58 -18.05
N ALA A 192 -2.18 -9.96 -19.31
CA ALA A 192 -1.22 -10.65 -20.17
C ALA A 192 0.03 -9.78 -20.45
N GLU A 193 -0.18 -8.49 -20.75
CA GLU A 193 0.91 -7.52 -20.94
C GLU A 193 1.76 -7.34 -19.69
N LEU A 194 1.12 -7.15 -18.51
CA LEU A 194 1.84 -7.04 -17.24
C LEU A 194 2.62 -8.30 -16.91
N ALA A 195 2.03 -9.49 -17.14
CA ALA A 195 2.70 -10.76 -16.93
C ALA A 195 3.97 -10.88 -17.80
N GLY A 196 3.90 -10.46 -19.06
CA GLY A 196 5.05 -10.41 -19.96
C GLY A 196 6.16 -9.51 -19.41
N ILE A 197 5.83 -8.30 -18.94
CA ILE A 197 6.80 -7.36 -18.37
C ILE A 197 7.42 -7.90 -17.08
N LEU A 198 6.63 -8.54 -16.23
CA LEU A 198 7.04 -9.02 -14.91
C LEU A 198 7.74 -10.38 -14.95
N GLN A 199 7.71 -11.12 -16.06
CA GLN A 199 8.23 -12.48 -16.15
C GLN A 199 9.68 -12.59 -15.71
N ASN A 200 10.53 -11.63 -16.05
CA ASN A 200 11.95 -11.61 -15.72
C ASN A 200 12.31 -10.64 -14.59
N ARG A 201 11.33 -10.03 -13.93
CA ARG A 201 11.55 -9.08 -12.84
C ARG A 201 11.61 -9.76 -11.48
N LYS A 202 12.38 -9.16 -10.57
CA LYS A 202 12.46 -9.53 -9.14
C LYS A 202 11.74 -8.47 -8.33
N MET A 203 10.42 -8.53 -8.27
CA MET A 203 9.58 -7.55 -7.60
C MET A 203 8.71 -8.20 -6.53
N LEU A 204 8.40 -7.44 -5.48
CA LEU A 204 7.34 -7.80 -4.55
C LEU A 204 6.05 -7.09 -4.99
N LEU A 205 5.03 -7.87 -5.32
CA LEU A 205 3.69 -7.39 -5.65
C LEU A 205 2.85 -7.44 -4.36
N ILE A 206 2.30 -6.32 -3.94
CA ILE A 206 1.44 -6.22 -2.75
C ILE A 206 0.06 -5.77 -3.20
N VAL A 207 -0.94 -6.58 -2.93
CA VAL A 207 -2.36 -6.30 -3.22
C VAL A 207 -3.10 -6.26 -1.89
N ASP A 208 -3.35 -5.05 -1.43
CA ASP A 208 -3.93 -4.77 -0.11
C ASP A 208 -5.46 -4.74 -0.18
N ASP A 209 -6.10 -5.13 0.93
CA ASP A 209 -7.55 -5.10 1.17
C ASP A 209 -8.38 -5.80 0.07
N VAL A 210 -8.07 -7.06 -0.22
CA VAL A 210 -8.79 -7.86 -1.22
C VAL A 210 -10.14 -8.31 -0.68
N TRP A 211 -11.23 -7.96 -1.40
CA TRP A 211 -12.61 -8.27 -1.02
C TRP A 211 -13.21 -9.45 -1.79
N ALA A 212 -12.71 -9.72 -2.98
CA ALA A 212 -13.21 -10.80 -3.83
C ALA A 212 -12.04 -11.59 -4.44
N ALA A 213 -12.12 -12.91 -4.38
CA ALA A 213 -11.05 -13.78 -4.85
C ALA A 213 -10.81 -13.68 -6.37
N ASN A 214 -11.86 -13.45 -7.16
CA ASN A 214 -11.75 -13.25 -8.61
C ASN A 214 -10.87 -12.02 -8.96
N HIS A 215 -10.95 -10.92 -8.18
CA HIS A 215 -10.07 -9.77 -8.38
C HIS A 215 -8.62 -10.11 -8.01
N GLY A 216 -8.40 -10.81 -6.90
CA GLY A 216 -7.07 -11.26 -6.49
C GLY A 216 -6.43 -12.24 -7.49
N ALA A 217 -7.22 -13.12 -8.09
CA ALA A 217 -6.76 -14.09 -9.07
C ALA A 217 -6.12 -13.46 -10.32
N LEU A 218 -6.54 -12.25 -10.71
CA LEU A 218 -5.92 -11.52 -11.81
C LEU A 218 -4.45 -11.19 -11.49
N PHE A 219 -4.15 -10.81 -10.24
CA PHE A 219 -2.79 -10.51 -9.80
C PHE A 219 -1.92 -11.76 -9.67
N GLN A 220 -2.53 -12.93 -9.42
CA GLN A 220 -1.80 -14.20 -9.48
C GLN A 220 -1.33 -14.50 -10.91
N LYS A 221 -2.16 -14.19 -11.93
CA LYS A 221 -1.79 -14.34 -13.35
C LYS A 221 -0.70 -13.35 -13.79
N VAL A 222 -0.68 -12.15 -13.22
CA VAL A 222 0.33 -11.11 -13.51
C VAL A 222 1.72 -11.47 -12.97
N ARG A 223 1.80 -12.31 -11.94
CA ARG A 223 3.02 -12.59 -11.20
C ARG A 223 4.08 -13.32 -12.04
N GLY A 224 5.25 -12.70 -12.20
CA GLY A 224 6.43 -13.32 -12.79
C GLY A 224 7.05 -14.41 -11.90
N ILE A 225 7.86 -15.29 -12.48
CA ILE A 225 8.46 -16.44 -11.79
C ILE A 225 9.36 -16.05 -10.61
N ASN A 226 10.02 -14.89 -10.68
CA ASN A 226 10.91 -14.36 -9.65
C ASN A 226 10.24 -13.31 -8.76
N CYS A 227 8.94 -13.07 -8.94
CA CYS A 227 8.18 -12.14 -8.15
C CYS A 227 7.57 -12.83 -6.92
N GLY A 228 7.57 -12.13 -5.78
CA GLY A 228 6.71 -12.45 -4.65
C GLY A 228 5.35 -11.80 -4.81
N LEU A 229 4.31 -12.42 -4.29
CA LEU A 229 2.95 -11.86 -4.26
C LEU A 229 2.42 -11.93 -2.84
N LEU A 230 1.98 -10.79 -2.32
CA LEU A 230 1.43 -10.67 -0.98
C LEU A 230 0.05 -10.04 -1.06
N PHE A 231 -0.94 -10.74 -0.56
CA PHE A 231 -2.29 -10.24 -0.40
C PHE A 231 -2.57 -9.87 1.05
N THR A 232 -3.41 -8.87 1.27
CA THR A 232 -4.08 -8.70 2.55
C THR A 232 -5.58 -8.80 2.36
N THR A 233 -6.27 -9.40 3.32
CA THR A 233 -7.73 -9.48 3.33
C THR A 233 -8.26 -9.59 4.75
N ARG A 234 -9.51 -9.20 4.94
CA ARG A 234 -10.27 -9.45 6.18
C ARG A 234 -11.12 -10.71 6.09
N LEU A 235 -11.36 -11.23 4.89
CA LEU A 235 -12.33 -12.28 4.60
C LEU A 235 -11.65 -13.66 4.57
N PRO A 236 -12.02 -14.59 5.48
CA PRO A 236 -11.49 -15.95 5.48
C PRO A 236 -11.69 -16.69 4.16
N MET A 237 -12.87 -16.55 3.53
CA MET A 237 -13.19 -17.20 2.25
C MET A 237 -12.22 -16.74 1.15
N VAL A 238 -11.98 -15.43 1.02
CA VAL A 238 -11.05 -14.88 0.04
C VAL A 238 -9.64 -15.39 0.26
N ALA A 239 -9.20 -15.47 1.53
CA ALA A 239 -7.89 -16.01 1.86
C ALA A 239 -7.77 -17.48 1.43
N ASN A 240 -8.78 -18.30 1.69
CA ASN A 240 -8.79 -19.72 1.35
C ASN A 240 -8.83 -19.95 -0.17
N GLU A 241 -9.62 -19.17 -0.91
CA GLU A 241 -9.73 -19.29 -2.37
C GLU A 241 -8.44 -18.86 -3.10
N LEU A 242 -7.76 -17.82 -2.60
CA LEU A 242 -6.50 -17.35 -3.17
C LEU A 242 -5.29 -18.20 -2.75
N SER A 243 -5.44 -19.00 -1.71
CA SER A 243 -4.37 -19.81 -1.15
C SER A 243 -4.24 -21.15 -1.87
N GLN A 244 -3.02 -21.56 -2.15
CA GLN A 244 -2.71 -22.91 -2.63
C GLN A 244 -2.45 -23.89 -1.48
N THR A 245 -2.10 -23.38 -0.30
CA THR A 245 -1.78 -24.17 0.89
C THR A 245 -2.12 -23.38 2.15
N GLU A 246 -2.46 -24.05 3.25
CA GLU A 246 -2.70 -23.40 4.55
C GLU A 246 -1.48 -22.58 5.02
N GLN A 247 -0.28 -23.02 4.70
CA GLN A 247 0.96 -22.32 5.06
C GLN A 247 1.12 -20.97 4.35
N ALA A 248 0.41 -20.75 3.24
CA ALA A 248 0.39 -19.48 2.55
C ALA A 248 -0.47 -18.41 3.27
N ILE A 249 -1.30 -18.80 4.23
CA ILE A 249 -2.14 -17.88 5.00
C ILE A 249 -1.46 -17.58 6.34
N TYR A 250 -1.24 -16.30 6.62
CA TYR A 250 -0.83 -15.80 7.92
C TYR A 250 -1.97 -15.01 8.55
N ALA A 251 -2.50 -15.53 9.66
CA ALA A 251 -3.48 -14.81 10.45
C ALA A 251 -2.74 -13.80 11.35
N LEU A 252 -2.85 -12.52 11.05
CA LEU A 252 -2.24 -11.45 11.85
C LEU A 252 -3.04 -11.29 13.15
N PRO A 253 -2.44 -11.58 14.31
CA PRO A 253 -3.12 -11.44 15.59
C PRO A 253 -3.27 -9.97 15.98
N VAL A 254 -4.12 -9.69 16.97
CA VAL A 254 -4.14 -8.42 17.70
C VAL A 254 -2.81 -8.21 18.43
N LEU A 255 -2.60 -7.07 19.06
CA LEU A 255 -1.39 -6.86 19.87
C LEU A 255 -1.42 -7.73 21.14
N GLU A 256 -0.25 -8.09 21.62
CA GLU A 256 -0.13 -8.62 22.98
C GLU A 256 -0.37 -7.49 24.01
N GLU A 257 -0.81 -7.86 25.21
CA GLU A 257 -1.13 -6.91 26.29
C GLU A 257 -0.01 -5.90 26.53
N ASN A 258 1.23 -6.38 26.64
CA ASN A 258 2.39 -5.53 26.88
C ASN A 258 2.63 -4.53 25.73
N ASP A 259 2.43 -4.94 24.51
CA ASP A 259 2.64 -4.10 23.33
C ASP A 259 1.49 -3.12 23.13
N ALA A 260 0.27 -3.54 23.45
CA ALA A 260 -0.90 -2.66 23.51
C ALA A 260 -0.70 -1.55 24.55
N LEU A 261 -0.19 -1.88 25.75
CA LEU A 261 0.11 -0.91 26.78
C LEU A 261 1.27 0.03 26.39
N LYS A 262 2.31 -0.49 25.72
CA LYS A 262 3.38 0.34 25.15
C LYS A 262 2.82 1.32 24.11
N LEU A 263 1.94 0.84 23.22
CA LEU A 263 1.29 1.69 22.22
C LEU A 263 0.47 2.80 22.91
N MET A 264 -0.36 2.44 23.88
CA MET A 264 -1.16 3.40 24.63
C MET A 264 -0.29 4.43 25.36
N ARG A 265 0.82 3.98 26.00
CA ARG A 265 1.77 4.85 26.68
C ARG A 265 2.48 5.83 25.75
N LEU A 266 2.78 5.43 24.52
CA LEU A 266 3.34 6.33 23.50
C LEU A 266 2.33 7.36 22.99
N LEU A 267 1.08 6.94 22.86
CA LEU A 267 0.01 7.81 22.35
C LEU A 267 -0.52 8.77 23.41
N ALA A 268 -0.57 8.34 24.67
CA ALA A 268 -1.12 9.09 25.80
C ALA A 268 -0.32 8.84 27.09
N PRO A 269 0.94 9.34 27.17
CA PRO A 269 1.83 9.05 28.30
C PRO A 269 1.28 9.54 29.64
N ASP A 270 0.67 10.72 29.67
CA ASP A 270 0.13 11.33 30.88
C ASP A 270 -1.06 10.52 31.42
N ILE A 271 -1.90 10.00 30.54
CA ILE A 271 -3.05 9.14 30.89
C ILE A 271 -2.55 7.83 31.51
N VAL A 272 -1.63 7.13 30.85
CA VAL A 272 -1.11 5.87 31.37
C VAL A 272 -0.33 6.08 32.66
N GLY A 273 0.36 7.22 32.81
CA GLY A 273 1.07 7.56 34.04
C GLY A 273 0.17 7.75 35.24
N GLN A 274 -1.07 8.21 35.08
CA GLN A 274 -2.03 8.46 36.13
C GLN A 274 -3.03 7.32 36.34
N TYR A 275 -3.44 6.63 35.26
CA TYR A 275 -4.55 5.67 35.21
C TYR A 275 -4.12 4.33 34.58
N GLU A 276 -2.98 3.76 35.00
CA GLU A 276 -2.40 2.56 34.34
C GLU A 276 -3.32 1.34 34.46
N LYS A 277 -3.98 1.16 35.59
CA LYS A 277 -4.89 0.02 35.81
C LYS A 277 -6.13 0.12 34.92
N GLU A 278 -6.75 1.29 34.89
CA GLU A 278 -7.94 1.59 34.11
C GLU A 278 -7.64 1.49 32.63
N CYS A 279 -6.46 1.95 32.20
CA CYS A 279 -5.96 1.76 30.83
C CYS A 279 -5.78 0.28 30.50
N SER A 280 -5.24 -0.54 31.39
CA SER A 280 -5.06 -1.97 31.15
C SER A 280 -6.41 -2.70 30.99
N GLU A 281 -7.40 -2.36 31.82
CA GLU A 281 -8.76 -2.89 31.68
C GLU A 281 -9.42 -2.42 30.37
N LEU A 282 -9.27 -1.14 30.03
CA LEU A 282 -9.76 -0.60 28.76
C LEU A 282 -9.13 -1.34 27.56
N LEU A 283 -7.82 -1.54 27.55
CA LEU A 283 -7.11 -2.25 26.48
C LEU A 283 -7.63 -3.68 26.30
N LYS A 284 -7.94 -4.37 27.39
CA LYS A 284 -8.56 -5.69 27.34
C LYS A 284 -9.96 -5.65 26.72
N ASN A 285 -10.77 -4.64 27.05
CA ASN A 285 -12.10 -4.45 26.46
C ASN A 285 -12.02 -4.04 24.98
N LEU A 286 -10.96 -3.32 24.58
CA LEU A 286 -10.64 -2.99 23.19
C LEU A 286 -10.02 -4.17 22.42
N GLU A 287 -9.96 -5.36 23.04
CA GLU A 287 -9.41 -6.59 22.48
C GLU A 287 -7.98 -6.39 21.90
N TYR A 288 -7.22 -5.46 22.48
CA TYR A 288 -5.88 -5.07 22.07
C TYR A 288 -5.75 -4.67 20.60
N LEU A 289 -6.85 -4.16 20.01
CA LEU A 289 -6.90 -3.78 18.60
C LEU A 289 -6.20 -2.43 18.37
N PRO A 290 -5.15 -2.35 17.53
CA PRO A 290 -4.38 -1.12 17.34
C PRO A 290 -5.21 0.11 16.99
N LEU A 291 -6.16 -0.01 16.07
CA LEU A 291 -7.02 1.12 15.68
C LEU A 291 -7.83 1.65 16.87
N ALA A 292 -8.43 0.74 17.65
CA ALA A 292 -9.22 1.13 18.81
C ALA A 292 -8.35 1.83 19.86
N ILE A 293 -7.13 1.34 20.07
CA ILE A 293 -6.15 1.97 20.98
C ILE A 293 -5.81 3.39 20.53
N HIS A 294 -5.58 3.60 19.22
CA HIS A 294 -5.32 4.94 18.68
C HIS A 294 -6.48 5.91 18.91
N VAL A 295 -7.71 5.48 18.66
CA VAL A 295 -8.90 6.32 18.88
C VAL A 295 -9.09 6.61 20.37
N ALA A 296 -9.01 5.58 21.22
CA ALA A 296 -9.16 5.72 22.67
C ALA A 296 -8.10 6.66 23.27
N ALA A 297 -6.84 6.49 22.89
CA ALA A 297 -5.76 7.33 23.39
C ALA A 297 -5.97 8.81 23.05
N ARG A 298 -6.43 9.13 21.84
CA ARG A 298 -6.72 10.51 21.44
C ARG A 298 -7.91 11.07 22.20
N LEU A 299 -8.97 10.29 22.31
CA LEU A 299 -10.17 10.68 23.05
C LEU A 299 -9.86 11.01 24.52
N LEU A 300 -9.15 10.12 25.21
CA LEU A 300 -8.73 10.32 26.59
C LEU A 300 -7.80 11.53 26.78
N ARG A 301 -6.93 11.82 25.82
CA ARG A 301 -6.08 13.02 25.89
C ARG A 301 -6.89 14.31 25.78
N GLU A 302 -7.92 14.35 24.96
CA GLU A 302 -8.78 15.53 24.85
C GLU A 302 -9.62 15.71 26.11
N GLU A 303 -10.11 14.62 26.73
CA GLU A 303 -10.80 14.70 28.04
C GLU A 303 -9.88 15.23 29.13
N LEU A 304 -8.64 14.73 29.22
CA LEU A 304 -7.68 15.23 30.21
C LEU A 304 -7.36 16.73 29.98
N ARG A 305 -7.29 17.19 28.73
CA ARG A 305 -7.05 18.61 28.40
C ARG A 305 -8.20 19.51 28.83
N ASN A 306 -9.43 18.98 28.85
CA ASN A 306 -10.63 19.72 29.23
C ASN A 306 -10.90 19.65 30.74
N ASP A 307 -10.01 18.98 31.50
CA ASP A 307 -10.16 18.73 32.95
C ASP A 307 -11.48 18.00 33.31
N TRP A 308 -11.89 17.10 32.38
CA TRP A 308 -13.08 16.25 32.56
C TRP A 308 -12.67 14.89 33.13
N GLY A 309 -13.68 14.12 33.61
CA GLY A 309 -13.43 12.86 34.27
C GLY A 309 -12.97 11.75 33.33
N VAL A 310 -11.66 11.55 33.21
CA VAL A 310 -11.07 10.46 32.42
C VAL A 310 -11.60 9.08 32.83
N GLU A 311 -11.77 8.86 34.15
CA GLU A 311 -12.32 7.61 34.71
C GLU A 311 -13.77 7.37 34.24
N ASP A 312 -14.60 8.42 34.21
CA ASP A 312 -15.99 8.33 33.79
C ASP A 312 -16.06 7.98 32.31
N LEU A 313 -15.18 8.58 31.45
CA LEU A 313 -15.12 8.25 30.04
C LEU A 313 -14.68 6.79 29.81
N ILE A 314 -13.67 6.30 30.54
CA ILE A 314 -13.23 4.91 30.45
C ILE A 314 -14.39 3.97 30.75
N LYS A 315 -15.12 4.27 31.82
CA LYS A 315 -16.30 3.50 32.25
C LYS A 315 -17.42 3.53 31.20
N ASP A 316 -17.71 4.70 30.67
CA ASP A 316 -18.72 4.88 29.63
C ASP A 316 -18.40 4.06 28.34
N ILE A 317 -17.11 4.00 27.94
CA ILE A 317 -16.67 3.18 26.80
C ILE A 317 -16.88 1.69 27.13
N GLN A 318 -16.58 1.26 28.36
CA GLN A 318 -16.75 -0.12 28.80
C GLN A 318 -18.23 -0.52 28.83
N ASP A 319 -19.08 0.34 29.42
CA ASP A 319 -20.53 0.10 29.51
C ASP A 319 -21.19 0.08 28.12
N GLY A 320 -20.82 1.00 27.22
CA GLY A 320 -21.29 1.03 25.86
C GLY A 320 -20.91 -0.22 25.07
N ALA A 321 -19.69 -0.73 25.26
CA ALA A 321 -19.24 -1.98 24.65
C ALA A 321 -20.04 -3.19 25.13
N ALA A 322 -20.36 -3.24 26.43
CA ALA A 322 -21.17 -4.32 27.01
C ALA A 322 -22.60 -4.33 26.42
N VAL A 323 -23.23 -3.16 26.26
CA VAL A 323 -24.55 -3.03 25.65
C VAL A 323 -24.56 -3.50 24.19
N ILE A 324 -23.61 -3.06 23.37
CA ILE A 324 -23.52 -3.45 21.94
C ILE A 324 -23.25 -4.96 21.83
N LYS A 325 -22.40 -5.51 22.70
CA LYS A 325 -22.11 -6.94 22.73
C LYS A 325 -23.34 -7.78 23.08
N ALA A 326 -24.16 -7.29 24.00
CA ALA A 326 -25.41 -7.96 24.40
C ALA A 326 -26.49 -7.93 23.30
N GLN A 327 -26.49 -6.92 22.42
CA GLN A 327 -27.44 -6.76 21.32
C GLN A 327 -27.00 -7.48 20.03
N ALA A 328 -25.78 -8.01 19.98
CA ALA A 328 -25.25 -8.67 18.80
C ALA A 328 -25.95 -10.01 18.54
N PRO A 329 -26.38 -10.31 17.29
CA PRO A 329 -26.93 -11.60 16.92
C PRO A 329 -25.89 -12.72 17.11
N PRO A 330 -26.34 -13.95 17.49
CA PRO A 330 -25.43 -15.07 17.76
C PRO A 330 -24.66 -15.58 16.53
N ASP A 331 -25.12 -15.29 15.31
CA ASP A 331 -24.57 -15.78 14.05
C ASP A 331 -23.63 -14.78 13.36
N ARG A 332 -22.92 -13.99 14.12
CA ARG A 332 -21.96 -13.03 13.54
C ARG A 332 -20.86 -13.72 12.76
N ILE A 333 -20.66 -13.28 11.52
CA ILE A 333 -19.45 -13.57 10.75
C ILE A 333 -18.26 -12.97 11.51
N GLU A 334 -17.33 -13.81 11.94
CA GLU A 334 -16.09 -13.35 12.59
C GLU A 334 -15.44 -12.26 11.73
N GLY A 335 -15.36 -11.04 12.24
CA GLY A 335 -14.59 -9.92 11.66
C GLY A 335 -15.39 -8.70 11.18
N GLU A 336 -16.73 -8.68 11.22
CA GLU A 336 -17.47 -7.52 10.67
C GLU A 336 -17.68 -6.35 11.63
N ASN A 337 -17.82 -6.55 12.93
CA ASN A 337 -17.88 -5.43 13.90
C ASN A 337 -17.40 -5.89 15.27
N ILE A 338 -16.36 -5.29 15.81
CA ILE A 338 -15.98 -5.47 17.19
C ILE A 338 -16.87 -4.52 18.01
N PRO A 339 -17.75 -5.01 18.89
CA PRO A 339 -18.73 -4.18 19.62
C PRO A 339 -18.09 -3.01 20.36
N THR A 340 -16.92 -3.25 20.95
CA THR A 340 -16.16 -2.23 21.68
C THR A 340 -15.64 -1.13 20.77
N VAL A 341 -15.23 -1.47 19.54
CA VAL A 341 -14.79 -0.45 18.57
C VAL A 341 -15.98 0.39 18.12
N THR A 342 -17.14 -0.21 17.89
CA THR A 342 -18.36 0.52 17.53
C THR A 342 -18.79 1.46 18.67
N ALA A 343 -18.78 1.00 19.91
CA ALA A 343 -19.07 1.84 21.08
C ALA A 343 -18.08 3.02 21.20
N LEU A 344 -16.79 2.75 21.00
CA LEU A 344 -15.75 3.76 21.02
C LEU A 344 -15.95 4.82 19.93
N LEU A 345 -16.25 4.39 18.70
CA LEU A 345 -16.51 5.30 17.59
C LEU A 345 -17.76 6.13 17.82
N GLN A 346 -18.84 5.52 18.33
CA GLN A 346 -20.06 6.23 18.71
C GLN A 346 -19.74 7.30 19.75
N LYS A 347 -19.05 6.95 20.83
CA LYS A 347 -18.66 7.88 21.88
C LYS A 347 -17.80 9.02 21.34
N SER A 348 -16.86 8.71 20.42
CA SER A 348 -16.00 9.71 19.77
C SER A 348 -16.78 10.72 18.92
N THR A 349 -17.93 10.33 18.39
CA THR A 349 -18.80 11.22 17.59
C THR A 349 -19.88 11.90 18.43
N ASP A 350 -20.33 11.30 19.55
CA ASP A 350 -21.31 11.91 20.45
C ASP A 350 -20.78 13.15 21.19
N ILE A 351 -19.47 13.23 21.39
CA ILE A 351 -18.79 14.37 22.02
C ILE A 351 -18.66 15.56 21.06
N LEU A 352 -18.79 15.32 19.75
CA LEU A 352 -18.70 16.38 18.75
C LEU A 352 -19.93 17.30 18.82
N ASP A 353 -19.74 18.58 18.53
CA ASP A 353 -20.87 19.45 18.22
C ASP A 353 -21.57 19.00 16.91
N ASP A 354 -22.86 19.36 16.80
CA ASP A 354 -23.72 18.92 15.70
C ASP A 354 -23.09 19.19 14.33
N LYS A 355 -22.48 20.36 14.13
CA LYS A 355 -21.83 20.75 12.87
C LYS A 355 -20.61 19.88 12.57
N THR A 356 -19.77 19.61 13.55
CA THR A 356 -18.57 18.78 13.36
C THR A 356 -18.98 17.32 13.11
N ARG A 357 -20.03 16.83 13.81
CA ARG A 357 -20.59 15.49 13.62
C ARG A 357 -21.17 15.33 12.19
N GLU A 358 -21.92 16.31 11.71
CA GLU A 358 -22.44 16.33 10.34
C GLU A 358 -21.30 16.33 9.30
N CYS A 359 -20.30 17.18 9.48
CA CYS A 359 -19.12 17.18 8.62
C CYS A 359 -18.40 15.83 8.62
N PHE A 360 -18.28 15.16 9.76
CA PHE A 360 -17.70 13.82 9.82
C PHE A 360 -18.54 12.80 9.06
N ALA A 361 -19.86 12.82 9.22
CA ALA A 361 -20.78 11.93 8.49
C ALA A 361 -20.61 12.10 6.96
N ILE A 362 -20.52 13.34 6.46
CA ILE A 362 -20.32 13.64 5.05
C ILE A 362 -19.00 13.08 4.52
N LEU A 363 -17.92 13.01 5.33
CA LEU A 363 -16.66 12.36 4.93
C LEU A 363 -16.82 10.87 4.60
N GLY A 364 -17.91 10.23 5.02
CA GLY A 364 -18.28 8.89 4.60
C GLY A 364 -18.44 8.74 3.08
N ALA A 365 -18.61 9.83 2.33
CA ALA A 365 -18.64 9.82 0.87
C ALA A 365 -17.26 9.56 0.23
N PHE A 366 -16.17 9.85 0.95
CA PHE A 366 -14.83 9.59 0.45
C PHE A 366 -14.47 8.09 0.56
N ALA A 367 -13.57 7.66 -0.33
CA ALA A 367 -13.00 6.32 -0.25
C ALA A 367 -12.11 6.19 1.00
N PRO A 368 -12.09 5.01 1.65
CA PRO A 368 -11.20 4.76 2.76
C PRO A 368 -9.73 4.77 2.31
N LYS A 369 -8.81 4.85 3.29
CA LYS A 369 -7.39 4.72 2.97
C LYS A 369 -7.11 3.45 2.17
N PRO A 370 -6.23 3.50 1.14
CA PRO A 370 -5.18 4.50 0.97
C PRO A 370 -5.60 5.78 0.21
N ALA A 371 -6.85 5.92 -0.18
CA ALA A 371 -7.31 7.16 -0.79
C ALA A 371 -7.09 8.34 0.16
N THR A 372 -6.64 9.44 -0.40
CA THR A 372 -6.38 10.67 0.36
C THR A 372 -7.13 11.83 -0.27
N PHE A 373 -7.56 12.75 0.53
CA PHE A 373 -8.24 13.98 0.14
C PHE A 373 -7.60 15.20 0.85
N ASP A 374 -7.86 16.38 0.40
CA ASP A 374 -7.32 17.63 0.95
C ASP A 374 -8.40 18.54 1.51
N LEU A 375 -7.99 19.69 2.04
CA LEU A 375 -8.93 20.69 2.58
C LEU A 375 -9.89 21.24 1.53
N ASN A 376 -9.46 21.35 0.27
CA ASN A 376 -10.34 21.85 -0.79
C ASN A 376 -11.47 20.84 -1.09
N ALA A 377 -11.15 19.55 -1.08
CA ALA A 377 -12.16 18.50 -1.22
C ALA A 377 -13.15 18.51 -0.03
N MET A 378 -12.66 18.71 1.20
CA MET A 378 -13.53 18.88 2.37
C MET A 378 -14.40 20.14 2.28
N GLU A 379 -13.82 21.28 1.88
CA GLU A 379 -14.55 22.53 1.69
C GLU A 379 -15.71 22.33 0.69
N GLY A 380 -15.44 21.64 -0.42
CA GLY A 380 -16.43 21.36 -1.45
C GLY A 380 -17.59 20.48 -0.97
N VAL A 381 -17.34 19.44 -0.15
CA VAL A 381 -18.41 18.56 0.34
C VAL A 381 -19.09 19.06 1.60
N TRP A 382 -18.42 19.89 2.41
CA TRP A 382 -18.99 20.48 3.62
C TRP A 382 -19.69 21.82 3.38
N GLU A 383 -19.47 22.43 2.23
CA GLU A 383 -20.01 23.76 1.87
C GLU A 383 -19.70 24.84 2.92
N ILE A 384 -18.52 24.78 3.53
CA ILE A 384 -18.04 25.72 4.56
C ILE A 384 -16.80 26.46 4.07
N GLY A 385 -16.73 27.77 4.28
CA GLY A 385 -15.62 28.60 3.78
C GLY A 385 -14.27 28.41 4.50
N ASN A 386 -14.21 27.68 5.61
CA ASN A 386 -12.95 27.34 6.29
C ASN A 386 -13.04 25.94 6.94
N PRO A 387 -12.55 24.90 6.27
CA PRO A 387 -12.61 23.52 6.78
C PRO A 387 -11.59 23.24 7.90
N LYS A 388 -10.55 24.07 8.08
CA LYS A 388 -9.43 23.79 8.99
C LYS A 388 -9.84 23.54 10.47
N PRO A 389 -10.72 24.33 11.08
CA PRO A 389 -11.10 24.09 12.48
C PRO A 389 -11.79 22.74 12.68
N VAL A 390 -12.70 22.38 11.77
CA VAL A 390 -13.41 21.10 11.78
C VAL A 390 -12.43 19.95 11.56
N ALA A 391 -11.59 20.03 10.53
CA ALA A 391 -10.58 19.01 10.26
C ALA A 391 -9.64 18.81 11.45
N LYS A 392 -9.18 19.91 12.09
CA LYS A 392 -8.35 19.82 13.30
C LYS A 392 -9.06 19.07 14.41
N LYS A 393 -10.34 19.41 14.69
CA LYS A 393 -11.12 18.74 15.72
C LYS A 393 -11.27 17.25 15.44
N LEU A 394 -11.58 16.87 14.21
CA LEU A 394 -11.65 15.45 13.80
C LEU A 394 -10.31 14.72 13.97
N ILE A 395 -9.18 15.39 13.71
CA ILE A 395 -7.84 14.84 13.95
C ILE A 395 -7.60 14.63 15.44
N ASP A 396 -7.93 15.64 16.27
CA ASP A 396 -7.73 15.61 17.70
C ASP A 396 -8.51 14.44 18.35
N TYR A 397 -9.72 14.14 17.86
CA TYR A 397 -10.53 12.99 18.29
C TYR A 397 -10.23 11.67 17.58
N GLY A 398 -9.22 11.61 16.70
CA GLY A 398 -8.80 10.38 16.03
C GLY A 398 -9.72 9.90 14.91
N LEU A 399 -10.63 10.74 14.46
CA LEU A 399 -11.60 10.45 13.40
C LEU A 399 -11.06 10.77 12.00
N LEU A 400 -9.97 11.51 11.91
CA LEU A 400 -9.28 11.88 10.68
C LEU A 400 -7.77 11.76 10.86
N GLU A 401 -7.06 11.25 9.86
CA GLU A 401 -5.62 11.01 9.91
C GLU A 401 -4.90 11.89 8.89
N PRO A 402 -3.98 12.78 9.31
CA PRO A 402 -3.14 13.54 8.40
C PRO A 402 -2.02 12.63 7.83
N VAL A 403 -1.72 12.78 6.53
CA VAL A 403 -0.66 11.99 5.85
C VAL A 403 0.42 12.88 5.23
N GLY A 404 0.54 14.11 5.71
CA GLY A 404 1.50 15.08 5.20
C GLY A 404 1.00 15.84 3.95
N ASN A 405 1.75 16.88 3.55
CA ASN A 405 1.46 17.71 2.36
C ASN A 405 0.02 18.25 2.29
N GLY A 406 -0.63 18.49 3.44
CA GLY A 406 -2.01 18.99 3.49
C GLY A 406 -3.07 17.95 3.08
N ARG A 407 -2.73 16.67 3.06
CA ARG A 407 -3.64 15.57 2.73
C ARG A 407 -4.04 14.78 3.96
N PHE A 408 -5.20 14.15 3.89
CA PHE A 408 -5.85 13.40 4.96
C PHE A 408 -6.38 12.08 4.43
N GLN A 409 -6.57 11.13 5.32
CA GLN A 409 -7.18 9.83 5.02
C GLN A 409 -8.07 9.36 6.18
N MET A 410 -8.95 8.42 5.90
CA MET A 410 -9.77 7.76 6.91
C MET A 410 -9.66 6.25 6.82
N HIS A 411 -9.63 5.57 7.95
CA HIS A 411 -9.69 4.11 7.99
C HIS A 411 -11.09 3.61 7.55
N ALA A 412 -11.15 2.42 6.96
CA ALA A 412 -12.41 1.84 6.46
C ALA A 412 -13.51 1.76 7.53
N LEU A 413 -13.16 1.45 8.80
CA LEU A 413 -14.12 1.44 9.90
C LEU A 413 -14.66 2.84 10.22
N LEU A 414 -13.83 3.89 10.12
CA LEU A 414 -14.27 5.27 10.32
C LEU A 414 -15.19 5.73 9.18
N VAL A 415 -14.89 5.33 7.94
CA VAL A 415 -15.75 5.60 6.78
C VAL A 415 -17.10 4.89 6.93
N ALA A 416 -17.10 3.62 7.36
CA ALA A 416 -18.33 2.87 7.61
C ALA A 416 -19.17 3.52 8.72
N HIS A 417 -18.52 3.94 9.84
CA HIS A 417 -19.20 4.65 10.93
C HIS A 417 -19.74 6.02 10.46
N ALA A 418 -18.97 6.79 9.71
CA ALA A 418 -19.43 8.06 9.14
C ALA A 418 -20.67 7.86 8.26
N ARG A 419 -20.71 6.82 7.43
CA ARG A 419 -21.87 6.47 6.60
C ARG A 419 -23.11 6.08 7.43
N SER A 420 -22.92 5.36 8.55
CA SER A 420 -24.06 5.00 9.41
C SER A 420 -24.75 6.23 10.01
N LEU A 421 -23.99 7.29 10.29
CA LEU A 421 -24.54 8.56 10.81
C LEU A 421 -25.35 9.38 9.76
N LEU A 422 -25.19 9.09 8.46
CA LEU A 422 -25.99 9.71 7.39
C LEU A 422 -27.37 9.07 7.24
N THR A 423 -27.56 7.85 7.77
CA THR A 423 -28.80 7.07 7.63
C THR A 423 -29.71 7.18 8.88
N GLU A 424 -29.22 7.79 9.94
CA GLU A 424 -29.99 8.18 11.11
C GLU A 424 -30.62 9.58 10.91
#